data_b4fa6d3d30a3c0819193cd468bbc1d78
#
_entry.id   b4fa6d3d30a3c0819193cd468bbc1d78
#
_cell.length_a   1.000
_cell.length_b   1.000
_cell.length_c   1.000
_cell.angle_alpha   90.00
_cell.angle_beta   90.00
_cell.angle_gamma   90.00
#
_symmetry.space_group_name_H-M   'P 1'
#
loop_
_entity.id
_entity.type
_entity.pdbx_description
1 polymer ?
#
loop_
_entity_poly.entity_id
_entity_poly.type
_entity_poly.pdbx_seq_one_letter_code
_entity_poly.pdbx_strand_id
1 'polypeptide(L)'
;MKNETRKLFTAYLAAQATLNNVDRGDVMFAIAPTVQQTLETRIQESSDFLKSINVLPVEQLAGEKIGLGSNGPIASRTDTDQNPRQTRDVAALEGTGYVCAQTNYDTHIKYATLDAWAKFKDFQLRLSRVIQRQCALDRIMIGFNGTSVAATTNRAQNPLLQDVNKGWLQYLRENADHRIMDSGKTANKVIVGADAGADFKSLDGLVMDAAYSLLDPWHRQATDLVAIVGSDLLHDKLFPLVDRQTAPTEKLAADIVVSQARLGGKQAAAV
;
A
#
# COMPACT_ATOMS: atom_id res chain seq x y z
N MET A 1 -13.82 -14.89 -33.42
CA MET A 1 -12.63 -15.65 -32.96
C MET A 1 -12.22 -16.67 -34.03
N LYS A 2 -10.95 -16.60 -34.44
CA LYS A 2 -10.40 -17.57 -35.43
C LYS A 2 -10.28 -18.96 -34.84
N ASN A 3 -10.28 -20.01 -35.68
CA ASN A 3 -10.21 -21.40 -35.20
C ASN A 3 -8.92 -21.69 -34.41
N GLU A 4 -7.79 -21.11 -34.80
CA GLU A 4 -6.51 -21.25 -34.08
C GLU A 4 -6.57 -20.59 -32.71
N THR A 5 -7.12 -19.39 -32.62
CA THR A 5 -7.35 -18.68 -31.34
C THR A 5 -8.25 -19.48 -30.43
N ARG A 6 -9.30 -20.13 -30.97
CA ARG A 6 -10.20 -20.96 -30.20
C ARG A 6 -9.48 -22.16 -29.59
N LYS A 7 -8.60 -22.83 -30.36
CA LYS A 7 -7.79 -23.94 -29.83
C LYS A 7 -6.90 -23.51 -28.66
N LEU A 8 -6.23 -22.37 -28.81
CA LEU A 8 -5.38 -21.83 -27.76
C LEU A 8 -6.19 -21.41 -26.50
N PHE A 9 -7.36 -20.82 -26.70
CA PHE A 9 -8.24 -20.45 -25.59
C PHE A 9 -8.80 -21.67 -24.87
N THR A 10 -9.20 -22.72 -25.59
CA THR A 10 -9.65 -23.99 -25.00
C THR A 10 -8.51 -24.65 -24.21
N ALA A 11 -7.29 -24.64 -24.72
CA ALA A 11 -6.13 -25.15 -24.01
C ALA A 11 -5.83 -24.35 -22.72
N TYR A 12 -6.03 -23.02 -22.75
CA TYR A 12 -5.93 -22.19 -21.57
C TYR A 12 -6.97 -22.55 -20.51
N LEU A 13 -8.25 -22.71 -20.89
CA LEU A 13 -9.31 -23.11 -19.97
C LEU A 13 -9.03 -24.50 -19.35
N ALA A 14 -8.56 -25.45 -20.17
CA ALA A 14 -8.16 -26.76 -19.68
C ALA A 14 -6.99 -26.70 -18.67
N ALA A 15 -5.99 -25.83 -18.93
CA ALA A 15 -4.90 -25.62 -17.99
C ALA A 15 -5.38 -25.00 -16.66
N GLN A 16 -6.34 -24.07 -16.71
CA GLN A 16 -6.95 -23.49 -15.51
C GLN A 16 -7.76 -24.54 -14.72
N ALA A 17 -8.52 -25.38 -15.42
CA ALA A 17 -9.26 -26.47 -14.79
C ALA A 17 -8.31 -27.45 -14.07
N THR A 18 -7.23 -27.88 -14.73
CA THR A 18 -6.22 -28.77 -14.15
C THR A 18 -5.55 -28.11 -12.93
N LEU A 19 -5.17 -26.82 -13.03
CA LEU A 19 -4.50 -26.10 -11.95
C LEU A 19 -5.35 -26.02 -10.68
N ASN A 20 -6.67 -25.89 -10.84
CA ASN A 20 -7.63 -25.79 -9.74
C ASN A 20 -8.31 -27.10 -9.38
N ASN A 21 -7.92 -28.21 -10.02
CA ASN A 21 -8.49 -29.55 -9.83
C ASN A 21 -10.02 -29.58 -10.03
N VAL A 22 -10.50 -28.95 -11.10
CA VAL A 22 -11.91 -28.90 -11.49
C VAL A 22 -12.08 -29.46 -12.90
N ASP A 23 -13.29 -29.98 -13.19
CA ASP A 23 -13.57 -30.63 -14.49
C ASP A 23 -13.60 -29.64 -15.66
N ARG A 24 -14.05 -28.38 -15.39
CA ARG A 24 -14.27 -27.38 -16.43
C ARG A 24 -13.83 -26.01 -15.95
N GLY A 25 -13.03 -25.33 -16.79
CA GLY A 25 -12.57 -23.96 -16.55
C GLY A 25 -13.44 -22.87 -17.19
N ASP A 26 -14.52 -23.23 -17.87
CA ASP A 26 -15.47 -22.31 -18.53
C ASP A 26 -16.73 -22.01 -17.70
N VAL A 27 -16.84 -22.58 -16.51
CA VAL A 27 -17.88 -22.34 -15.52
C VAL A 27 -17.28 -21.74 -14.26
N MET A 28 -18.10 -21.14 -13.41
CA MET A 28 -17.63 -20.62 -12.12
C MET A 28 -17.15 -21.78 -11.22
N PHE A 29 -16.00 -21.60 -10.62
CA PHE A 29 -15.44 -22.54 -9.64
C PHE A 29 -14.71 -21.80 -8.52
N ALA A 30 -14.59 -22.44 -7.38
CA ALA A 30 -13.75 -21.94 -6.29
C ALA A 30 -12.27 -22.20 -6.59
N ILE A 31 -11.45 -21.19 -6.40
CA ILE A 31 -9.99 -21.30 -6.61
C ILE A 31 -9.40 -22.15 -5.47
N ALA A 32 -8.53 -23.10 -5.81
CA ALA A 32 -7.81 -23.89 -4.82
C ALA A 32 -6.94 -22.97 -3.92
N PRO A 33 -6.90 -23.16 -2.58
CA PRO A 33 -6.19 -22.28 -1.67
C PRO A 33 -4.71 -22.07 -2.01
N THR A 34 -4.03 -23.10 -2.48
CA THR A 34 -2.62 -23.03 -2.90
C THR A 34 -2.43 -22.17 -4.15
N VAL A 35 -3.38 -22.21 -5.08
CA VAL A 35 -3.39 -21.37 -6.29
C VAL A 35 -3.68 -19.94 -5.91
N GLN A 36 -4.61 -19.70 -4.99
CA GLN A 36 -4.92 -18.37 -4.48
C GLN A 36 -3.70 -17.75 -3.79
N GLN A 37 -3.01 -18.46 -2.92
CA GLN A 37 -1.79 -17.99 -2.26
C GLN A 37 -0.70 -17.62 -3.28
N THR A 38 -0.51 -18.46 -4.31
CA THR A 38 0.45 -18.16 -5.38
C THR A 38 0.05 -16.90 -6.15
N LEU A 39 -1.25 -16.74 -6.45
CA LEU A 39 -1.75 -15.54 -7.12
C LEU A 39 -1.54 -14.28 -6.27
N GLU A 40 -1.83 -14.34 -4.97
CA GLU A 40 -1.58 -13.24 -4.04
C GLU A 40 -0.10 -12.84 -4.00
N THR A 41 0.81 -13.82 -3.91
CA THR A 41 2.25 -13.57 -3.98
C THR A 41 2.63 -12.87 -5.28
N ARG A 42 2.10 -13.33 -6.43
CA ARG A 42 2.36 -12.70 -7.74
C ARG A 42 1.82 -11.27 -7.84
N ILE A 43 0.65 -11.00 -7.27
CA ILE A 43 0.09 -9.64 -7.22
C ILE A 43 0.98 -8.74 -6.36
N GLN A 44 1.40 -9.21 -5.19
CA GLN A 44 2.31 -8.48 -4.30
C GLN A 44 3.66 -8.20 -4.98
N GLU A 45 4.26 -9.20 -5.63
CA GLU A 45 5.52 -9.07 -6.38
C GLU A 45 5.43 -8.12 -7.59
N SER A 46 4.25 -7.85 -8.10
CA SER A 46 4.05 -6.99 -9.28
C SER A 46 4.18 -5.49 -8.97
N SER A 47 4.25 -5.10 -7.70
CA SER A 47 4.38 -3.71 -7.26
C SER A 47 5.45 -3.58 -6.19
N ASP A 48 6.39 -2.65 -6.36
CA ASP A 48 7.45 -2.39 -5.38
C ASP A 48 6.90 -1.86 -4.05
N PHE A 49 5.82 -1.09 -4.09
CA PHE A 49 5.15 -0.63 -2.89
C PHE A 49 4.53 -1.81 -2.10
N LEU A 50 3.81 -2.71 -2.77
CA LEU A 50 3.20 -3.87 -2.09
C LEU A 50 4.23 -4.84 -1.54
N LYS A 51 5.43 -4.92 -2.10
CA LYS A 51 6.56 -5.68 -1.53
C LYS A 51 7.06 -5.10 -0.20
N SER A 52 6.93 -3.79 0.00
CA SER A 52 7.41 -3.10 1.19
C SER A 52 6.44 -3.18 2.37
N ILE A 53 5.21 -3.65 2.17
CA ILE A 53 4.19 -3.81 3.22
C ILE A 53 3.95 -5.28 3.54
N ASN A 54 3.56 -5.56 4.78
CA ASN A 54 3.17 -6.90 5.19
C ASN A 54 1.74 -7.22 4.74
N VAL A 55 1.59 -8.30 3.97
CA VAL A 55 0.30 -8.88 3.62
C VAL A 55 0.14 -10.17 4.39
N LEU A 56 -0.82 -10.20 5.33
CA LEU A 56 -1.09 -11.36 6.17
C LEU A 56 -2.30 -12.11 5.62
N PRO A 57 -2.13 -13.35 5.16
CA PRO A 57 -3.26 -14.20 4.78
C PRO A 57 -4.03 -14.58 6.04
N VAL A 58 -5.36 -14.54 5.97
CA VAL A 58 -6.27 -14.95 7.04
C VAL A 58 -7.26 -15.98 6.52
N GLU A 59 -7.64 -16.95 7.34
CA GLU A 59 -8.58 -18.01 6.98
C GLU A 59 -10.03 -17.65 7.32
N GLN A 60 -10.22 -16.78 8.32
CA GLN A 60 -11.53 -16.38 8.79
C GLN A 60 -11.92 -15.01 8.23
N LEU A 61 -13.20 -14.82 7.98
CA LEU A 61 -13.74 -13.54 7.49
C LEU A 61 -13.65 -12.41 8.53
N ALA A 62 -13.63 -12.74 9.80
CA ALA A 62 -13.44 -11.80 10.90
C ALA A 62 -12.62 -12.44 12.02
N GLY A 63 -11.81 -11.65 12.68
CA GLY A 63 -10.96 -12.11 13.77
C GLY A 63 -10.21 -10.93 14.41
N GLU A 64 -9.30 -11.25 15.31
CA GLU A 64 -8.44 -10.30 15.96
C GLU A 64 -6.98 -10.55 15.58
N LYS A 65 -6.26 -9.47 15.31
CA LYS A 65 -4.81 -9.48 15.22
C LYS A 65 -4.27 -9.20 16.61
N ILE A 66 -3.55 -10.15 17.17
CA ILE A 66 -2.89 -9.96 18.46
C ILE A 66 -1.47 -9.46 18.16
N GLY A 67 -1.22 -8.19 18.44
CA GLY A 67 0.11 -7.61 18.42
C GLY A 67 0.81 -7.81 19.76
N LEU A 68 2.06 -8.25 19.74
CA LEU A 68 2.90 -8.26 20.93
C LEU A 68 3.67 -6.93 20.96
N GLY A 69 3.13 -5.95 21.68
CA GLY A 69 3.75 -4.65 21.89
C GLY A 69 4.42 -4.56 23.28
N SER A 70 5.35 -3.64 23.45
CA SER A 70 5.93 -3.32 24.77
C SER A 70 5.21 -2.12 25.37
N ASN A 71 4.68 -2.28 26.59
CA ASN A 71 3.94 -1.26 27.34
C ASN A 71 4.85 -0.25 28.05
N GLY A 72 5.96 0.17 27.42
CA GLY A 72 6.85 1.18 27.95
C GLY A 72 7.95 0.65 28.88
N PRO A 73 8.61 1.50 29.68
CA PRO A 73 9.75 1.12 30.49
C PRO A 73 9.39 0.10 31.56
N ILE A 74 10.17 -0.98 31.65
CA ILE A 74 10.02 -2.04 32.67
C ILE A 74 11.03 -1.94 33.80
N ALA A 75 12.08 -1.15 33.60
CA ALA A 75 13.10 -0.98 34.62
C ALA A 75 12.58 -0.26 35.85
N SER A 76 12.75 -0.86 37.04
CA SER A 76 12.40 -0.28 38.31
C SER A 76 13.40 -0.68 39.39
N ARG A 77 13.49 0.11 40.46
CA ARG A 77 14.27 -0.22 41.65
C ARG A 77 13.29 -0.32 42.82
N THR A 78 13.37 -1.40 43.57
CA THR A 78 12.53 -1.62 44.75
C THR A 78 13.46 -1.90 45.93
N ASP A 79 13.28 -1.19 47.02
CA ASP A 79 13.88 -1.52 48.31
C ASP A 79 13.13 -2.74 48.88
N THR A 80 13.78 -3.89 48.84
CA THR A 80 13.18 -5.17 49.26
C THR A 80 13.12 -5.35 50.75
N ASP A 81 13.75 -4.47 51.55
CA ASP A 81 13.67 -4.47 52.97
C ASP A 81 12.34 -3.85 53.46
N GLN A 82 11.72 -3.00 52.67
CA GLN A 82 10.46 -2.32 52.97
C GLN A 82 9.28 -2.78 52.14
N ASN A 83 9.48 -3.18 50.87
CA ASN A 83 8.38 -3.52 49.98
C ASN A 83 8.71 -4.76 49.10
N PRO A 84 7.76 -5.62 48.83
CA PRO A 84 7.94 -6.72 47.87
C PRO A 84 8.06 -6.19 46.44
N ARG A 85 8.84 -6.87 45.58
CA ARG A 85 8.94 -6.57 44.16
C ARG A 85 7.58 -6.71 43.48
N GLN A 86 7.21 -5.70 42.73
CA GLN A 86 6.03 -5.73 41.88
C GLN A 86 6.44 -6.00 40.42
N THR A 87 5.88 -7.03 39.83
CA THR A 87 6.05 -7.34 38.39
C THR A 87 5.06 -6.56 37.57
N ARG A 88 5.47 -6.16 36.37
CA ARG A 88 4.58 -5.56 35.35
C ARG A 88 4.47 -6.50 34.17
N ASP A 89 3.31 -6.56 33.58
CA ASP A 89 3.14 -7.24 32.29
C ASP A 89 3.75 -6.39 31.20
N VAL A 90 4.72 -6.98 30.48
CA VAL A 90 5.43 -6.35 29.36
C VAL A 90 4.65 -6.50 28.06
N ALA A 91 3.81 -7.51 27.98
CA ALA A 91 3.02 -7.82 26.78
C ALA A 91 1.71 -7.02 26.79
N ALA A 92 1.68 -5.89 26.11
CA ALA A 92 0.40 -5.33 25.70
C ALA A 92 -0.15 -6.18 24.55
N LEU A 93 -1.12 -6.99 24.84
CA LEU A 93 -1.93 -7.65 23.84
C LEU A 93 -2.93 -6.61 23.28
N GLU A 94 -2.53 -5.89 22.25
CA GLU A 94 -3.46 -5.05 21.51
C GLU A 94 -4.22 -5.92 20.51
N GLY A 95 -5.43 -6.31 20.89
CA GLY A 95 -6.36 -6.98 19.99
C GLY A 95 -6.98 -5.98 19.02
N THR A 96 -6.51 -5.98 17.79
CA THR A 96 -7.14 -5.18 16.73
C THR A 96 -8.01 -6.08 15.87
N GLY A 97 -9.32 -5.87 15.91
CA GLY A 97 -10.28 -6.61 15.10
C GLY A 97 -10.08 -6.33 13.59
N TYR A 98 -10.31 -7.35 12.77
CA TYR A 98 -10.42 -7.19 11.32
C TYR A 98 -11.71 -7.84 10.81
N VAL A 99 -12.25 -7.28 9.74
CA VAL A 99 -13.37 -7.84 8.98
C VAL A 99 -13.01 -7.79 7.50
N CYS A 100 -13.03 -8.95 6.86
CA CYS A 100 -12.75 -9.06 5.42
C CYS A 100 -14.01 -8.70 4.62
N ALA A 101 -13.86 -7.81 3.66
CA ALA A 101 -14.89 -7.50 2.69
C ALA A 101 -14.52 -8.10 1.33
N GLN A 102 -15.48 -8.77 0.69
CA GLN A 102 -15.27 -9.35 -0.63
C GLN A 102 -15.11 -8.23 -1.67
N THR A 103 -14.04 -8.32 -2.46
CA THR A 103 -13.79 -7.40 -3.59
C THR A 103 -13.72 -8.21 -4.87
N ASN A 104 -14.54 -7.86 -5.86
CA ASN A 104 -14.58 -8.54 -7.15
C ASN A 104 -13.67 -7.81 -8.16
N TYR A 105 -12.88 -8.58 -8.90
CA TYR A 105 -12.01 -8.10 -9.98
C TYR A 105 -12.49 -8.65 -11.32
N ASP A 106 -13.65 -8.18 -11.78
CA ASP A 106 -14.30 -8.68 -12.97
C ASP A 106 -13.63 -8.13 -14.23
N THR A 107 -13.13 -9.02 -15.08
CA THR A 107 -12.48 -8.66 -16.34
C THR A 107 -13.10 -9.42 -17.51
N HIS A 108 -13.06 -8.80 -18.68
CA HIS A 108 -13.42 -9.48 -19.93
C HIS A 108 -12.44 -9.08 -21.04
N ILE A 109 -12.28 -9.97 -21.99
CA ILE A 109 -11.42 -9.75 -23.15
C ILE A 109 -12.26 -9.91 -24.43
N LYS A 110 -12.20 -8.89 -25.28
CA LYS A 110 -12.88 -8.93 -26.57
C LYS A 110 -12.24 -9.99 -27.47
N TYR A 111 -13.03 -10.73 -28.24
CA TYR A 111 -12.54 -11.74 -29.20
C TYR A 111 -11.56 -11.17 -30.22
N ALA A 112 -11.78 -9.92 -30.67
CA ALA A 112 -10.87 -9.23 -31.59
C ALA A 112 -9.46 -9.04 -30.97
N THR A 113 -9.40 -8.71 -29.68
CA THR A 113 -8.13 -8.59 -28.94
C THR A 113 -7.45 -9.95 -28.83
N LEU A 114 -8.21 -11.01 -28.50
CA LEU A 114 -7.70 -12.37 -28.47
C LEU A 114 -7.12 -12.78 -29.84
N ASP A 115 -7.81 -12.51 -30.94
CA ASP A 115 -7.36 -12.85 -32.28
C ASP A 115 -6.09 -12.09 -32.73
N ALA A 116 -5.91 -10.86 -32.26
CA ALA A 116 -4.73 -10.06 -32.53
C ALA A 116 -3.48 -10.57 -31.78
N TRP A 117 -3.66 -11.03 -30.54
CA TRP A 117 -2.56 -11.40 -29.65
C TRP A 117 -2.26 -12.91 -29.61
N ALA A 118 -3.20 -13.76 -30.03
CA ALA A 118 -3.06 -15.23 -29.99
C ALA A 118 -1.87 -15.78 -30.80
N LYS A 119 -1.35 -15.01 -31.76
CA LYS A 119 -0.14 -15.37 -32.52
C LYS A 119 1.16 -15.38 -31.68
N PHE A 120 1.16 -14.75 -30.51
CA PHE A 120 2.33 -14.73 -29.62
C PHE A 120 2.27 -15.92 -28.66
N LYS A 121 3.35 -16.71 -28.57
CA LYS A 121 3.42 -17.92 -27.76
C LYS A 121 3.22 -17.66 -26.24
N ASP A 122 3.57 -16.47 -25.77
CA ASP A 122 3.51 -16.03 -24.39
C ASP A 122 2.28 -15.14 -24.07
N PHE A 123 1.29 -15.12 -24.95
CA PHE A 123 0.10 -14.29 -24.82
C PHE A 123 -0.63 -14.49 -23.48
N GLN A 124 -0.83 -15.74 -23.06
CA GLN A 124 -1.51 -16.07 -21.80
C GLN A 124 -0.77 -15.53 -20.58
N LEU A 125 0.57 -15.63 -20.58
CA LEU A 125 1.41 -15.12 -19.51
C LEU A 125 1.39 -13.59 -19.44
N ARG A 126 1.44 -12.93 -20.61
CA ARG A 126 1.34 -11.45 -20.69
C ARG A 126 0.00 -10.97 -20.16
N LEU A 127 -1.08 -11.62 -20.54
CA LEU A 127 -2.41 -11.29 -20.09
C LEU A 127 -2.56 -11.42 -18.57
N SER A 128 -2.12 -12.54 -18.01
CA SER A 128 -2.12 -12.74 -16.55
C SER A 128 -1.32 -11.67 -15.83
N ARG A 129 -0.14 -11.28 -16.34
CA ARG A 129 0.68 -10.22 -15.75
C ARG A 129 -0.01 -8.86 -15.77
N VAL A 130 -0.70 -8.50 -16.86
CA VAL A 130 -1.45 -7.23 -16.95
C VAL A 130 -2.57 -7.20 -15.91
N ILE A 131 -3.34 -8.28 -15.78
CA ILE A 131 -4.42 -8.39 -14.78
C ILE A 131 -3.84 -8.31 -13.36
N GLN A 132 -2.80 -9.08 -13.05
CA GLN A 132 -2.15 -9.06 -11.73
C GLN A 132 -1.64 -7.67 -11.37
N ARG A 133 -1.00 -6.97 -12.31
CA ARG A 133 -0.53 -5.60 -12.10
C ARG A 133 -1.70 -4.64 -11.84
N GLN A 134 -2.81 -4.76 -12.60
CA GLN A 134 -3.98 -3.91 -12.37
C GLN A 134 -4.59 -4.18 -11.00
N CYS A 135 -4.72 -5.45 -10.58
CA CYS A 135 -5.17 -5.79 -9.22
C CYS A 135 -4.27 -5.17 -8.14
N ALA A 136 -2.96 -5.14 -8.35
CA ALA A 136 -2.02 -4.51 -7.42
C ALA A 136 -2.24 -2.98 -7.34
N LEU A 137 -2.41 -2.31 -8.49
CA LEU A 137 -2.70 -0.87 -8.54
C LEU A 137 -4.04 -0.53 -7.88
N ASP A 138 -5.08 -1.32 -8.12
CA ASP A 138 -6.39 -1.13 -7.51
C ASP A 138 -6.32 -1.30 -5.99
N ARG A 139 -5.53 -2.26 -5.48
CA ARG A 139 -5.28 -2.43 -4.04
C ARG A 139 -4.58 -1.23 -3.42
N ILE A 140 -3.59 -0.67 -4.08
CA ILE A 140 -2.92 0.56 -3.64
C ILE A 140 -3.92 1.72 -3.63
N MET A 141 -4.71 1.87 -4.69
CA MET A 141 -5.71 2.91 -4.80
C MET A 141 -6.75 2.82 -3.67
N ILE A 142 -7.29 1.63 -3.38
CA ILE A 142 -8.20 1.39 -2.26
C ILE A 142 -7.48 1.66 -0.93
N GLY A 143 -6.23 1.23 -0.77
CA GLY A 143 -5.44 1.42 0.44
C GLY A 143 -5.29 2.88 0.85
N PHE A 144 -5.06 3.78 -0.12
CA PHE A 144 -4.92 5.22 0.16
C PHE A 144 -6.24 5.98 0.15
N ASN A 145 -7.19 5.63 -0.73
CA ASN A 145 -8.40 6.42 -0.96
C ASN A 145 -9.67 5.81 -0.37
N GLY A 146 -9.65 4.54 0.05
CA GLY A 146 -10.84 3.85 0.54
C GLY A 146 -11.37 4.47 1.84
N THR A 147 -12.66 4.80 1.86
CA THR A 147 -13.32 5.43 3.01
C THR A 147 -14.44 4.58 3.60
N SER A 148 -15.07 3.72 2.79
CA SER A 148 -16.25 2.95 3.19
C SER A 148 -16.33 1.61 2.47
N VAL A 149 -17.23 0.75 2.94
CA VAL A 149 -17.57 -0.53 2.31
C VAL A 149 -19.02 -0.44 1.87
N ALA A 150 -19.25 -0.19 0.60
CA ALA A 150 -20.60 -0.13 0.04
C ALA A 150 -21.09 -1.54 -0.36
N ALA A 151 -22.38 -1.81 -0.20
CA ALA A 151 -22.98 -3.05 -0.67
C ALA A 151 -22.92 -3.19 -2.21
N THR A 152 -22.98 -2.05 -2.91
CA THR A 152 -22.78 -1.94 -4.36
C THR A 152 -21.95 -0.69 -4.62
N THR A 153 -20.82 -0.86 -5.29
CA THR A 153 -19.88 0.23 -5.57
C THR A 153 -20.32 1.06 -6.76
N ASN A 154 -20.04 2.37 -6.72
CA ASN A 154 -20.34 3.31 -7.80
C ASN A 154 -19.08 4.01 -8.29
N ARG A 155 -18.46 3.46 -9.33
CA ARG A 155 -17.21 3.97 -9.90
C ARG A 155 -17.33 5.38 -10.51
N ALA A 156 -18.53 5.78 -10.95
CA ALA A 156 -18.74 7.11 -11.52
C ALA A 156 -18.68 8.21 -10.45
N GLN A 157 -19.16 7.92 -9.24
CA GLN A 157 -19.10 8.83 -8.09
C GLN A 157 -17.79 8.68 -7.31
N ASN A 158 -17.19 7.47 -7.31
CA ASN A 158 -15.99 7.11 -6.58
C ASN A 158 -14.88 6.63 -7.52
N PRO A 159 -14.30 7.51 -8.36
CA PRO A 159 -13.33 7.12 -9.39
C PRO A 159 -12.01 6.57 -8.83
N LEU A 160 -11.69 6.89 -7.56
CA LEU A 160 -10.54 6.38 -6.83
C LEU A 160 -10.87 5.18 -5.91
N LEU A 161 -11.97 4.47 -6.19
CA LEU A 161 -12.40 3.28 -5.46
C LEU A 161 -12.65 3.52 -3.96
N GLN A 162 -13.17 4.72 -3.61
CA GLN A 162 -13.35 5.15 -2.22
C GLN A 162 -14.39 4.32 -1.45
N ASP A 163 -15.32 3.68 -2.15
CA ASP A 163 -16.45 2.93 -1.61
C ASP A 163 -16.26 1.39 -1.64
N VAL A 164 -15.09 0.91 -2.09
CA VAL A 164 -14.82 -0.53 -2.20
C VAL A 164 -14.45 -1.14 -0.85
N ASN A 165 -13.52 -0.52 -0.13
CA ASN A 165 -13.12 -0.94 1.22
C ASN A 165 -12.50 0.23 1.98
N LYS A 166 -12.46 0.12 3.32
CA LYS A 166 -11.71 1.06 4.15
C LYS A 166 -10.22 0.87 3.95
N GLY A 167 -9.55 1.93 3.55
CA GLY A 167 -8.10 1.95 3.32
C GLY A 167 -7.29 2.29 4.57
N TRP A 168 -5.97 2.32 4.41
CA TRP A 168 -5.02 2.59 5.50
C TRP A 168 -5.23 3.94 6.18
N LEU A 169 -5.45 5.00 5.38
CA LEU A 169 -5.65 6.35 5.92
C LEU A 169 -6.97 6.47 6.68
N GLN A 170 -8.03 5.84 6.18
CA GLN A 170 -9.32 5.84 6.87
C GLN A 170 -9.24 5.07 8.18
N TYR A 171 -8.54 3.94 8.18
CA TYR A 171 -8.31 3.16 9.40
C TYR A 171 -7.57 3.99 10.47
N LEU A 172 -6.54 4.76 10.08
CA LEU A 172 -5.83 5.66 10.99
C LEU A 172 -6.75 6.76 11.53
N ARG A 173 -7.61 7.36 10.71
CA ARG A 173 -8.58 8.37 11.14
C ARG A 173 -9.57 7.85 12.18
N GLU A 174 -9.95 6.59 12.08
CA GLU A 174 -10.91 5.97 12.99
C GLU A 174 -10.28 5.45 14.28
N ASN A 175 -9.00 5.03 14.27
CA ASN A 175 -8.39 4.30 15.36
C ASN A 175 -7.15 4.98 15.97
N ALA A 176 -6.57 5.99 15.29
CA ALA A 176 -5.33 6.64 15.71
C ALA A 176 -5.28 8.10 15.25
N ASP A 177 -6.30 8.89 15.55
CA ASP A 177 -6.41 10.30 15.15
C ASP A 177 -5.26 11.16 15.69
N HIS A 178 -4.73 10.82 16.87
CA HIS A 178 -3.53 11.45 17.45
C HIS A 178 -2.26 11.32 16.59
N ARG A 179 -2.27 10.44 15.60
CA ARG A 179 -1.19 10.26 14.61
C ARG A 179 -1.47 10.94 13.27
N ILE A 180 -2.45 11.84 13.24
CA ILE A 180 -2.86 12.55 12.04
C ILE A 180 -2.61 14.05 12.23
N MET A 181 -2.03 14.66 11.21
CA MET A 181 -1.91 16.11 11.09
C MET A 181 -2.81 16.54 9.93
N ASP A 182 -4.04 16.90 10.23
CA ASP A 182 -5.05 17.30 9.23
C ASP A 182 -5.25 18.83 9.16
N SER A 183 -4.75 19.56 10.15
CA SER A 183 -4.96 20.98 10.28
C SER A 183 -3.67 21.70 10.67
N GLY A 184 -3.41 22.83 10.01
CA GLY A 184 -2.39 23.78 10.39
C GLY A 184 -3.01 25.07 10.91
N LYS A 185 -2.52 26.22 10.47
CA LYS A 185 -3.10 27.56 10.74
C LYS A 185 -4.52 27.66 10.16
N THR A 186 -4.78 26.92 9.10
CA THR A 186 -6.11 26.82 8.48
C THR A 186 -6.72 25.47 8.82
N ALA A 187 -7.96 25.47 9.30
CA ALA A 187 -8.69 24.23 9.62
C ALA A 187 -8.79 23.30 8.40
N ASN A 188 -8.62 22.01 8.62
CA ASN A 188 -8.66 20.94 7.61
C ASN A 188 -7.68 21.11 6.43
N LYS A 189 -6.58 21.86 6.64
CA LYS A 189 -5.52 22.03 5.64
C LYS A 189 -4.17 22.19 6.31
N VAL A 190 -3.17 21.54 5.73
CA VAL A 190 -1.76 21.78 6.01
C VAL A 190 -1.14 22.37 4.76
N ILE A 191 -0.66 23.60 4.82
CA ILE A 191 -0.19 24.36 3.66
C ILE A 191 1.35 24.37 3.70
N VAL A 192 1.95 23.91 2.61
CA VAL A 192 3.40 23.92 2.41
C VAL A 192 3.72 24.91 1.28
N GLY A 193 4.57 25.89 1.55
CA GLY A 193 4.95 26.88 0.55
C GLY A 193 5.79 28.02 1.12
N ALA A 194 6.25 28.92 0.26
CA ALA A 194 7.06 30.07 0.64
C ALA A 194 6.25 31.22 1.27
N ASP A 195 4.94 31.19 1.11
CA ASP A 195 4.06 32.28 1.54
C ASP A 195 3.97 32.42 3.06
N ALA A 196 3.68 33.64 3.53
CA ALA A 196 3.57 33.95 4.97
C ALA A 196 2.42 33.16 5.66
N GLY A 197 1.41 32.72 4.91
CA GLY A 197 0.28 31.92 5.38
C GLY A 197 0.56 30.41 5.47
N ALA A 198 1.71 29.95 4.94
CA ALA A 198 2.04 28.54 4.96
C ALA A 198 2.40 28.06 6.38
N ASP A 199 2.02 26.81 6.68
CA ASP A 199 2.36 26.16 7.94
C ASP A 199 3.82 25.71 7.93
N PHE A 200 4.28 25.17 6.80
CA PHE A 200 5.65 24.73 6.57
C PHE A 200 6.22 25.40 5.31
N LYS A 201 7.48 25.78 5.35
CA LYS A 201 8.17 26.40 4.20
C LYS A 201 8.60 25.38 3.16
N SER A 202 8.74 24.13 3.54
CA SER A 202 9.17 23.04 2.65
C SER A 202 8.56 21.72 3.06
N LEU A 203 8.51 20.79 2.11
CA LEU A 203 8.06 19.42 2.35
C LEU A 203 8.97 18.69 3.35
N ASP A 204 10.28 19.01 3.37
CA ASP A 204 11.21 18.46 4.37
C ASP A 204 10.84 18.88 5.79
N GLY A 205 10.46 20.14 5.97
CA GLY A 205 10.03 20.67 7.28
C GLY A 205 8.76 19.96 7.76
N LEU A 206 7.79 19.76 6.86
CA LEU A 206 6.57 19.00 7.18
C LEU A 206 6.89 17.57 7.61
N VAL A 207 7.69 16.84 6.83
CA VAL A 207 8.01 15.42 7.12
C VAL A 207 8.83 15.30 8.42
N MET A 208 9.75 16.23 8.67
CA MET A 208 10.55 16.23 9.90
C MET A 208 9.66 16.49 11.12
N ASP A 209 8.77 17.48 11.05
CA ASP A 209 7.84 17.79 12.13
C ASP A 209 6.84 16.65 12.36
N ALA A 210 6.26 16.10 11.32
CA ALA A 210 5.37 14.94 11.41
C ALA A 210 6.06 13.73 12.07
N ALA A 211 7.31 13.43 11.69
CA ALA A 211 8.05 12.34 12.32
C ALA A 211 8.35 12.62 13.81
N TYR A 212 8.47 13.89 14.20
CA TYR A 212 8.75 14.24 15.59
C TYR A 212 7.49 14.37 16.45
N SER A 213 6.41 14.89 15.91
CA SER A 213 5.17 15.14 16.63
C SER A 213 4.24 13.94 16.68
N LEU A 214 4.15 13.14 15.58
CA LEU A 214 3.17 12.08 15.44
C LEU A 214 3.71 10.69 15.85
N LEU A 215 5.04 10.51 15.88
CA LEU A 215 5.63 9.23 16.24
C LEU A 215 6.07 9.23 17.71
N ASP A 216 5.94 8.06 18.33
CA ASP A 216 6.46 7.84 19.68
C ASP A 216 7.98 8.08 19.75
N PRO A 217 8.52 8.58 20.87
CA PRO A 217 9.91 9.00 21.01
C PRO A 217 10.94 7.97 20.57
N TRP A 218 10.67 6.69 20.80
CA TRP A 218 11.58 5.58 20.46
C TRP A 218 11.61 5.25 18.95
N HIS A 219 10.60 5.69 18.17
CA HIS A 219 10.57 5.51 16.72
C HIS A 219 11.08 6.71 15.92
N ARG A 220 11.20 7.89 16.54
CA ARG A 220 11.57 9.14 15.84
C ARG A 220 12.90 9.07 15.10
N GLN A 221 13.88 8.36 15.67
CA GLN A 221 15.23 8.23 15.11
C GLN A 221 15.44 6.92 14.32
N ALA A 222 14.40 6.12 14.12
CA ALA A 222 14.53 4.91 13.33
C ALA A 222 14.98 5.23 11.91
N THR A 223 15.97 4.47 11.42
CA THR A 223 16.60 4.70 10.11
C THR A 223 15.84 4.07 8.96
N ASP A 224 14.94 3.16 9.27
CA ASP A 224 14.08 2.41 8.36
C ASP A 224 12.74 3.12 8.05
N LEU A 225 12.51 4.30 8.62
CA LEU A 225 11.33 5.10 8.30
C LEU A 225 11.38 5.61 6.87
N VAL A 226 10.28 5.43 6.16
CA VAL A 226 10.09 5.88 4.77
C VAL A 226 8.94 6.88 4.71
N ALA A 227 9.17 8.04 4.11
CA ALA A 227 8.13 9.02 3.83
C ALA A 227 7.43 8.64 2.51
N ILE A 228 6.17 8.23 2.57
CA ILE A 228 5.36 7.94 1.40
C ILE A 228 4.64 9.23 0.98
N VAL A 229 4.87 9.67 -0.24
CA VAL A 229 4.30 10.93 -0.77
C VAL A 229 3.74 10.72 -2.17
N GLY A 230 2.80 11.57 -2.57
CA GLY A 230 2.34 11.61 -3.95
C GLY A 230 3.47 12.00 -4.91
N SER A 231 3.49 11.39 -6.08
CA SER A 231 4.49 11.64 -7.12
C SER A 231 4.62 13.12 -7.51
N ASP A 232 3.51 13.86 -7.52
CA ASP A 232 3.48 15.28 -7.89
C ASP A 232 4.24 16.14 -6.86
N LEU A 233 4.07 15.88 -5.57
CA LEU A 233 4.80 16.60 -4.51
C LEU A 233 6.31 16.35 -4.57
N LEU A 234 6.69 15.13 -4.91
CA LEU A 234 8.11 14.79 -5.07
C LEU A 234 8.69 15.45 -6.33
N HIS A 235 7.93 15.45 -7.42
CA HIS A 235 8.29 16.13 -8.65
C HIS A 235 8.51 17.63 -8.41
N ASP A 236 7.57 18.34 -7.78
CA ASP A 236 7.65 19.77 -7.49
C ASP A 236 8.87 20.11 -6.63
N LYS A 237 9.26 19.23 -5.73
CA LYS A 237 10.48 19.40 -4.93
C LYS A 237 11.75 19.21 -5.76
N LEU A 238 11.81 18.19 -6.60
CA LEU A 238 13.03 17.78 -7.31
C LEU A 238 13.23 18.53 -8.62
N PHE A 239 12.15 18.94 -9.30
CA PHE A 239 12.21 19.62 -10.59
C PHE A 239 13.10 20.86 -10.61
N PRO A 240 13.06 21.79 -9.62
CA PRO A 240 13.94 22.95 -9.60
C PRO A 240 15.43 22.61 -9.51
N LEU A 241 15.79 21.41 -9.02
CA LEU A 241 17.18 20.96 -8.95
C LEU A 241 17.67 20.47 -10.32
N VAL A 242 16.79 19.87 -11.10
CA VAL A 242 17.10 19.32 -12.44
C VAL A 242 17.10 20.41 -13.50
N ASP A 243 16.19 21.40 -13.37
CA ASP A 243 16.01 22.48 -14.37
C ASP A 243 17.07 23.60 -14.26
N ARG A 244 17.89 23.60 -13.21
CA ARG A 244 18.99 24.58 -13.08
C ARG A 244 20.08 24.28 -14.10
N GLN A 245 20.46 25.29 -14.89
CA GLN A 245 21.68 25.27 -15.70
C GLN A 245 22.90 25.47 -14.79
N THR A 246 23.47 24.39 -14.31
CA THR A 246 24.57 24.38 -13.35
C THR A 246 25.84 23.79 -13.95
N ALA A 247 27.00 24.05 -13.32
CA ALA A 247 28.26 23.43 -13.70
C ALA A 247 28.21 21.90 -13.62
N PRO A 248 29.05 21.16 -14.39
CA PRO A 248 28.99 19.68 -14.42
C PRO A 248 29.09 19.00 -13.05
N THR A 249 29.85 19.59 -12.11
CA THR A 249 29.99 19.07 -10.73
C THR A 249 28.72 19.24 -9.91
N GLU A 250 27.99 20.34 -10.07
CA GLU A 250 26.72 20.60 -9.41
C GLU A 250 25.61 19.74 -9.99
N LYS A 251 25.65 19.47 -11.31
CA LYS A 251 24.75 18.56 -11.99
C LYS A 251 24.89 17.13 -11.45
N LEU A 252 26.12 16.66 -11.26
CA LEU A 252 26.37 15.35 -10.65
C LEU A 252 25.82 15.27 -9.19
N ALA A 253 25.97 16.36 -8.42
CA ALA A 253 25.40 16.42 -7.08
C ALA A 253 23.85 16.42 -7.09
N ALA A 254 23.23 17.12 -8.04
CA ALA A 254 21.77 17.10 -8.23
C ALA A 254 21.27 15.70 -8.64
N ASP A 255 21.96 15.03 -9.54
CA ASP A 255 21.63 13.65 -9.97
C ASP A 255 21.69 12.66 -8.76
N ILE A 256 22.67 12.82 -7.88
CA ILE A 256 22.76 11.99 -6.65
C ILE A 256 21.57 12.29 -5.72
N VAL A 257 21.21 13.56 -5.52
CA VAL A 257 20.07 13.95 -4.68
C VAL A 257 18.75 13.41 -5.25
N VAL A 258 18.58 13.47 -6.57
CA VAL A 258 17.38 12.94 -7.24
C VAL A 258 17.33 11.41 -7.15
N SER A 259 18.45 10.71 -7.33
CA SER A 259 18.50 9.25 -7.24
C SER A 259 18.30 8.71 -5.83
N GLN A 260 18.62 9.52 -4.81
CA GLN A 260 18.45 9.18 -3.39
C GLN A 260 17.40 10.10 -2.75
N ALA A 261 16.22 10.23 -3.35
CA ALA A 261 15.18 11.12 -2.86
C ALA A 261 14.96 10.96 -1.34
N ARG A 262 15.16 12.05 -0.59
CA ARG A 262 14.97 12.10 0.85
C ARG A 262 14.08 13.27 1.24
N LEU A 263 13.25 13.06 2.25
CA LEU A 263 12.38 14.06 2.85
C LEU A 263 12.59 14.09 4.36
N GLY A 264 12.91 15.26 4.91
CA GLY A 264 13.15 15.42 6.33
C GLY A 264 14.19 14.44 6.89
N GLY A 265 15.22 14.08 6.11
CA GLY A 265 16.22 13.08 6.48
C GLY A 265 15.79 11.61 6.33
N LYS A 266 14.55 11.32 5.96
CA LYS A 266 14.01 9.97 5.73
C LYS A 266 14.00 9.64 4.25
N GLN A 267 14.07 8.35 3.90
CA GLN A 267 13.92 7.91 2.50
C GLN A 267 12.52 8.27 2.01
N ALA A 268 12.41 8.77 0.79
CA ALA A 268 11.13 9.09 0.17
C ALA A 268 10.74 8.00 -0.84
N ALA A 269 9.49 7.58 -0.80
CA ALA A 269 8.87 6.70 -1.79
C ALA A 269 7.68 7.43 -2.42
N ALA A 270 7.65 7.49 -3.73
CA ALA A 270 6.50 7.99 -4.49
C ALA A 270 5.51 6.84 -4.74
N VAL A 271 4.23 7.11 -4.57
CA VAL A 271 3.13 6.18 -4.85
C VAL A 271 2.14 6.82 -5.81
#